data_23b9ffe0ef9fcb01eb754dc6d794350d
#
_entry.id   23b9ffe0ef9fcb01eb754dc6d794350d
#
_cell.length_a   1.000
_cell.length_b   1.000
_cell.length_c   1.000
_cell.angle_alpha   90.00
_cell.angle_beta   90.00
_cell.angle_gamma   90.00
#
_symmetry.space_group_name_H-M   'P 1'
#
loop_
_entity.id
_entity.type
_entity.pdbx_description
1 polymer ?
#
loop_
_entity_poly.entity_id
_entity_poly.type
_entity_poly.pdbx_seq_one_letter_code
_entity_poly.pdbx_strand_id
1 'polypeptide(L)'
;MTDLAWADAATPDEGAAQAADLFRDAFGYEPSGVWSAPGRVNIIGEHVDYNGGSCLPIALPHRAYVALSPREDRTIRLISPQTRDAVDVLDLDVIGPKGTPGEVTNHWTAYLAGVAWALEQAGYGPLPGFDAA
;
A
#
# COMPACT_ATOMS: atom_id res chain seq x y z
N MET A 1 -17.96 8.45 29.98
CA MET A 1 -18.27 7.69 28.76
C MET A 1 -17.75 8.54 27.61
N THR A 2 -16.67 8.12 26.98
CA THR A 2 -16.14 8.79 25.78
C THR A 2 -17.14 8.51 24.66
N ASP A 3 -17.74 9.54 24.07
CA ASP A 3 -18.55 9.40 22.88
C ASP A 3 -17.70 8.73 21.79
N LEU A 4 -18.16 7.58 21.33
CA LEU A 4 -17.58 6.90 20.16
C LEU A 4 -17.93 7.75 18.93
N ALA A 5 -16.95 8.52 18.45
CA ALA A 5 -17.09 9.20 17.19
C ALA A 5 -16.86 8.19 16.05
N TRP A 6 -17.88 7.94 15.28
CA TRP A 6 -17.76 7.18 14.03
C TRP A 6 -17.16 8.07 12.96
N ALA A 7 -16.09 7.63 12.33
CA ALA A 7 -15.55 8.30 11.16
C ALA A 7 -16.36 7.86 9.94
N ASP A 8 -16.90 8.82 9.19
CA ASP A 8 -17.53 8.53 7.91
C ASP A 8 -16.47 8.08 6.90
N ALA A 9 -16.84 7.13 6.05
CA ALA A 9 -15.98 6.72 4.95
C ALA A 9 -15.98 7.82 3.89
N ALA A 10 -14.80 8.16 3.36
CA ALA A 10 -14.68 9.05 2.23
C ALA A 10 -15.43 8.46 1.02
N THR A 11 -16.08 9.31 0.24
CA THR A 11 -16.61 8.90 -1.06
C THR A 11 -15.45 8.47 -1.99
N PRO A 12 -15.73 7.65 -3.02
CA PRO A 12 -14.69 7.26 -3.98
C PRO A 12 -13.95 8.45 -4.61
N ASP A 13 -14.69 9.51 -4.94
CA ASP A 13 -14.10 10.71 -5.57
C ASP A 13 -13.23 11.49 -4.59
N GLU A 14 -13.68 11.67 -3.35
CA GLU A 14 -12.90 12.33 -2.30
C GLU A 14 -11.61 11.56 -1.99
N GLY A 15 -11.69 10.25 -1.82
CA GLY A 15 -10.52 9.43 -1.53
C GLY A 15 -9.52 9.40 -2.69
N ALA A 16 -10.02 9.33 -3.92
CA ALA A 16 -9.16 9.41 -5.11
C ALA A 16 -8.48 10.76 -5.25
N ALA A 17 -9.22 11.86 -5.01
CA ALA A 17 -8.66 13.21 -5.05
C ALA A 17 -7.57 13.40 -3.99
N GLN A 18 -7.81 12.96 -2.75
CA GLN A 18 -6.82 13.05 -1.67
C GLN A 18 -5.53 12.31 -1.97
N ALA A 19 -5.62 11.09 -2.53
CA ALA A 19 -4.44 10.31 -2.93
C ALA A 19 -3.67 10.99 -4.07
N ALA A 20 -4.38 11.52 -5.09
CA ALA A 20 -3.77 12.24 -6.19
C ALA A 20 -3.11 13.55 -5.73
N ASP A 21 -3.74 14.29 -4.81
CA ASP A 21 -3.16 15.51 -4.25
C ASP A 21 -1.87 15.21 -3.47
N LEU A 22 -1.88 14.20 -2.62
CA LEU A 22 -0.68 13.79 -1.89
C LEU A 22 0.45 13.36 -2.84
N PHE A 23 0.11 12.66 -3.92
CA PHE A 23 1.09 12.26 -4.94
C PHE A 23 1.71 13.48 -5.62
N ARG A 24 0.88 14.44 -6.05
CA ARG A 24 1.36 15.69 -6.68
C ARG A 24 2.25 16.50 -5.75
N ASP A 25 1.84 16.63 -4.49
CA ASP A 25 2.60 17.36 -3.48
C ASP A 25 3.97 16.72 -3.23
N ALA A 26 4.04 15.39 -3.21
CA ALA A 26 5.27 14.66 -2.90
C ALA A 26 6.22 14.54 -4.09
N PHE A 27 5.70 14.33 -5.30
CA PHE A 27 6.51 13.97 -6.46
C PHE A 27 6.55 15.04 -7.56
N GLY A 28 5.63 16.02 -7.54
CA GLY A 28 5.64 17.18 -8.44
C GLY A 28 5.05 16.91 -9.83
N TYR A 29 4.33 15.81 -10.03
CA TYR A 29 3.67 15.47 -11.30
C TYR A 29 2.39 14.66 -11.06
N GLU A 30 1.61 14.44 -12.12
CA GLU A 30 0.34 13.70 -12.02
C GLU A 30 0.58 12.18 -11.93
N PRO A 31 -0.18 11.47 -11.08
CA PRO A 31 -0.13 10.02 -11.06
C PRO A 31 -0.69 9.43 -12.37
N SER A 32 -0.21 8.26 -12.76
CA SER A 32 -0.77 7.54 -13.91
C SER A 32 -2.18 7.00 -13.65
N GLY A 33 -2.53 6.84 -12.39
CA GLY A 33 -3.86 6.43 -11.96
C GLY A 33 -3.99 6.36 -10.45
N VAL A 34 -5.24 6.18 -10.00
CA VAL A 34 -5.57 5.94 -8.59
C VAL A 34 -6.38 4.65 -8.50
N TRP A 35 -5.97 3.79 -7.60
CA TRP A 35 -6.64 2.51 -7.31
C TRP A 35 -7.14 2.50 -5.88
N SER A 36 -8.18 1.71 -5.62
CA SER A 36 -8.67 1.56 -4.26
C SER A 36 -9.11 0.15 -3.95
N ALA A 37 -8.91 -0.23 -2.69
CA ALA A 37 -9.38 -1.49 -2.14
C ALA A 37 -10.12 -1.25 -0.83
N PRO A 38 -11.22 -1.98 -0.57
CA PRO A 38 -11.94 -1.87 0.70
C PRO A 38 -11.09 -2.39 1.85
N GLY A 39 -11.25 -1.77 3.01
CA GLY A 39 -10.87 -2.39 4.26
C GLY A 39 -11.70 -3.66 4.50
N ARG A 40 -11.25 -4.50 5.42
CA ARG A 40 -12.01 -5.72 5.77
C ARG A 40 -12.07 -5.88 7.29
N VAL A 41 -13.10 -6.60 7.73
CA VAL A 41 -13.14 -7.18 9.07
C VAL A 41 -13.53 -8.65 8.95
N ASN A 42 -12.91 -9.52 9.73
CA ASN A 42 -13.34 -10.91 9.80
C ASN A 42 -14.46 -11.02 10.84
N ILE A 43 -15.59 -11.61 10.44
CA ILE A 43 -16.66 -11.96 11.39
C ILE A 43 -16.18 -13.11 12.28
N ILE A 44 -15.44 -14.05 11.68
CA ILE A 44 -14.82 -15.18 12.36
C ILE A 44 -13.58 -15.64 11.58
N GLY A 45 -12.61 -16.25 12.25
CA GLY A 45 -11.43 -16.83 11.63
C GLY A 45 -10.22 -15.89 11.62
N GLU A 46 -10.03 -15.09 12.68
CA GLU A 46 -8.82 -14.31 12.87
C GLU A 46 -7.59 -15.21 13.03
N HIS A 47 -6.47 -14.83 12.35
CA HIS A 47 -5.18 -15.52 12.42
C HIS A 47 -5.20 -17.00 12.01
N VAL A 48 -6.13 -17.42 11.18
CA VAL A 48 -6.23 -18.81 10.71
C VAL A 48 -6.03 -18.99 9.21
N ASP A 49 -6.20 -17.93 8.41
CA ASP A 49 -6.08 -17.93 6.96
C ASP A 49 -4.69 -18.40 6.48
N TYR A 50 -3.61 -17.90 7.11
CA TYR A 50 -2.24 -18.32 6.80
C TYR A 50 -1.85 -19.70 7.38
N ASN A 51 -2.75 -20.33 8.14
CA ASN A 51 -2.62 -21.70 8.66
C ASN A 51 -3.56 -22.69 7.94
N GLY A 52 -4.17 -22.29 6.82
CA GLY A 52 -5.11 -23.12 6.07
C GLY A 52 -6.49 -23.24 6.71
N GLY A 53 -6.81 -22.40 7.69
CA GLY A 53 -8.13 -22.33 8.30
C GLY A 53 -9.11 -21.47 7.50
N SER A 54 -10.40 -21.68 7.71
CA SER A 54 -11.47 -20.91 7.07
C SER A 54 -11.71 -19.60 7.80
N CYS A 55 -11.86 -18.51 7.06
CA CYS A 55 -12.25 -17.20 7.58
C CYS A 55 -13.48 -16.68 6.82
N LEU A 56 -14.24 -15.80 7.46
CA LEU A 56 -15.38 -15.11 6.86
C LEU A 56 -15.17 -13.59 6.94
N PRO A 57 -14.49 -13.00 5.95
CA PRO A 57 -14.31 -11.56 5.89
C PRO A 57 -15.51 -10.86 5.28
N ILE A 58 -15.76 -9.61 5.71
CA ILE A 58 -16.64 -8.67 5.05
C ILE A 58 -15.87 -7.41 4.65
N ALA A 59 -16.23 -6.83 3.52
CA ALA A 59 -15.68 -5.56 3.07
C ALA A 59 -16.29 -4.41 3.87
N LEU A 60 -15.44 -3.45 4.24
CA LEU A 60 -15.86 -2.21 4.89
C LEU A 60 -16.12 -1.11 3.86
N PRO A 61 -16.94 -0.10 4.18
CA PRO A 61 -17.07 1.09 3.35
C PRO A 61 -15.78 1.92 3.31
N HIS A 62 -14.94 1.87 4.35
CA HIS A 62 -13.64 2.50 4.38
C HIS A 62 -12.68 1.81 3.41
N ARG A 63 -11.94 2.60 2.64
CA ARG A 63 -11.05 2.10 1.58
C ARG A 63 -9.64 2.67 1.76
N ALA A 64 -8.65 1.91 1.34
CA ALA A 64 -7.34 2.43 1.04
C ALA A 64 -7.34 2.93 -0.41
N TYR A 65 -6.75 4.09 -0.65
CA TYR A 65 -6.55 4.68 -1.97
C TYR A 65 -5.06 4.80 -2.23
N VAL A 66 -4.62 4.49 -3.44
CA VAL A 66 -3.21 4.58 -3.83
C VAL A 66 -3.14 5.25 -5.20
N ALA A 67 -2.53 6.43 -5.24
CA ALA A 67 -2.10 7.07 -6.48
C ALA A 67 -0.72 6.53 -6.86
N LEU A 68 -0.54 6.11 -8.10
CA LEU A 68 0.67 5.43 -8.54
C LEU A 68 1.09 5.85 -9.94
N SER A 69 2.41 5.91 -10.17
CA SER A 69 3.03 6.01 -11.48
C SER A 69 4.24 5.08 -11.58
N PRO A 70 4.38 4.34 -12.68
CA PRO A 70 5.59 3.57 -12.94
C PRO A 70 6.78 4.52 -13.25
N ARG A 71 7.99 4.04 -12.98
CA ARG A 71 9.26 4.70 -13.26
C ARG A 71 10.04 3.92 -14.32
N GLU A 72 11.08 4.53 -14.87
CA GLU A 72 11.98 3.85 -15.81
C GLU A 72 13.10 3.08 -15.10
N ASP A 73 13.38 3.42 -13.83
CA ASP A 73 14.35 2.73 -12.97
C ASP A 73 13.68 1.65 -12.10
N ARG A 74 14.45 1.08 -11.18
CA ARG A 74 13.99 0.05 -10.24
C ARG A 74 13.75 0.59 -8.83
N THR A 75 13.59 1.91 -8.69
CA THR A 75 13.38 2.58 -7.41
C THR A 75 11.90 2.65 -7.08
N ILE A 76 11.53 2.31 -5.85
CA ILE A 76 10.21 2.58 -5.27
C ILE A 76 10.32 3.81 -4.38
N ARG A 77 9.44 4.80 -4.58
CA ARG A 77 9.28 5.92 -3.66
C ARG A 77 7.86 5.94 -3.11
N LEU A 78 7.76 5.96 -1.79
CA LEU A 78 6.50 5.84 -1.08
C LEU A 78 6.28 7.00 -0.11
N ILE A 79 5.05 7.47 -0.04
CA ILE A 79 4.60 8.40 0.98
C ILE A 79 3.22 7.99 1.49
N SER A 80 2.93 8.29 2.75
CA SER A 80 1.62 8.06 3.35
C SER A 80 1.16 9.32 4.07
N PRO A 81 -0.16 9.60 4.15
CA PRO A 81 -0.67 10.71 4.94
C PRO A 81 -0.23 10.67 6.40
N GLN A 82 0.08 9.47 6.94
CA GLN A 82 0.56 9.28 8.30
C GLN A 82 2.07 9.53 8.44
N THR A 83 2.82 9.56 7.34
CA THR A 83 4.29 9.71 7.34
C THR A 83 4.73 10.86 6.41
N ARG A 84 3.98 11.98 6.42
CA ARG A 84 4.17 13.12 5.49
C ARG A 84 5.54 13.79 5.54
N ASP A 85 6.33 13.50 6.56
CA ASP A 85 7.61 14.18 6.80
C ASP A 85 8.76 13.68 5.90
N ALA A 86 8.61 12.53 5.26
CA ALA A 86 9.62 11.97 4.37
C ALA A 86 9.04 11.00 3.33
N VAL A 87 9.63 11.02 2.13
CA VAL A 87 9.42 9.99 1.13
C VAL A 87 10.37 8.83 1.43
N ASP A 88 9.80 7.65 1.66
CA ASP A 88 10.59 6.42 1.78
C ASP A 88 11.07 5.97 0.40
N VAL A 89 12.33 5.56 0.31
CA VAL A 89 12.96 5.13 -0.94
C VAL A 89 13.50 3.72 -0.77
N LEU A 90 13.11 2.82 -1.68
CA LEU A 90 13.53 1.43 -1.70
C LEU A 90 14.05 1.08 -3.10
N ASP A 91 14.94 0.09 -3.17
CA ASP A 91 15.48 -0.43 -4.42
C ASP A 91 14.97 -1.87 -4.63
N LEU A 92 14.22 -2.09 -5.71
CA LEU A 92 13.65 -3.41 -6.05
C LEU A 92 14.71 -4.50 -6.23
N ASP A 93 15.92 -4.14 -6.63
CA ASP A 93 16.99 -5.11 -6.86
C ASP A 93 17.56 -5.73 -5.57
N VAL A 94 17.33 -5.08 -4.43
CA VAL A 94 17.85 -5.54 -3.14
C VAL A 94 16.78 -6.04 -2.18
N ILE A 95 15.48 -5.87 -2.50
CA ILE A 95 14.40 -6.33 -1.62
C ILE A 95 14.41 -7.84 -1.51
N GLY A 96 14.36 -8.35 -0.29
CA GLY A 96 14.36 -9.77 0.01
C GLY A 96 13.47 -10.14 1.19
N PRO A 97 13.32 -11.46 1.42
CA PRO A 97 12.50 -11.97 2.52
C PRO A 97 13.05 -11.56 3.89
N LYS A 98 12.18 -11.68 4.89
CA LYS A 98 12.56 -11.49 6.29
C LYS A 98 13.78 -12.36 6.67
N GLY A 99 14.73 -11.76 7.37
CA GLY A 99 15.97 -12.41 7.79
C GLY A 99 17.07 -12.42 6.75
N THR A 100 16.89 -11.76 5.60
CA THR A 100 17.95 -11.56 4.59
C THR A 100 18.46 -10.12 4.61
N PRO A 101 19.62 -9.84 3.99
CA PRO A 101 20.13 -8.47 3.88
C PRO A 101 19.18 -7.50 3.16
N GLY A 102 18.26 -8.02 2.35
CA GLY A 102 17.26 -7.24 1.63
C GLY A 102 15.93 -7.05 2.38
N GLU A 103 15.85 -7.44 3.64
CA GLU A 103 14.64 -7.24 4.44
C GLU A 103 14.29 -5.77 4.57
N VAL A 104 13.06 -5.42 4.19
CA VAL A 104 12.51 -4.09 4.42
C VAL A 104 12.03 -3.99 5.86
N THR A 105 12.75 -3.23 6.68
CA THR A 105 12.48 -3.13 8.13
C THR A 105 11.46 -2.06 8.50
N ASN A 106 11.17 -1.12 7.60
CA ASN A 106 10.10 -0.14 7.80
C ASN A 106 8.73 -0.81 7.61
N HIS A 107 7.99 -0.95 8.68
CA HIS A 107 6.79 -1.79 8.75
C HIS A 107 5.75 -1.54 7.67
N TRP A 108 5.40 -0.27 7.38
CA TRP A 108 4.34 0.00 6.41
C TRP A 108 4.82 -0.17 4.95
N THR A 109 6.05 0.24 4.65
CA THR A 109 6.62 0.10 3.30
C THR A 109 6.86 -1.35 2.91
N ALA A 110 7.09 -2.23 3.90
CA ALA A 110 7.26 -3.65 3.67
C ALA A 110 6.03 -4.32 3.03
N TYR A 111 4.83 -3.81 3.27
CA TYR A 111 3.62 -4.34 2.63
C TYR A 111 3.60 -4.09 1.13
N LEU A 112 3.94 -2.87 0.67
CA LEU A 112 3.99 -2.55 -0.75
C LEU A 112 5.18 -3.22 -1.43
N ALA A 113 6.36 -3.14 -0.81
CA ALA A 113 7.58 -3.78 -1.31
C ALA A 113 7.42 -5.30 -1.41
N GLY A 114 6.78 -5.91 -0.43
CA GLY A 114 6.50 -7.35 -0.42
C GLY A 114 5.59 -7.80 -1.56
N VAL A 115 4.62 -6.98 -1.96
CA VAL A 115 3.77 -7.27 -3.13
C VAL A 115 4.61 -7.26 -4.40
N ALA A 116 5.44 -6.23 -4.61
CA ALA A 116 6.32 -6.14 -5.77
C ALA A 116 7.28 -7.32 -5.83
N TRP A 117 7.95 -7.63 -4.72
CA TRP A 117 8.83 -8.79 -4.62
C TRP A 117 8.11 -10.11 -4.94
N ALA A 118 6.91 -10.33 -4.37
CA ALA A 118 6.14 -11.56 -4.59
C ALA A 118 5.71 -11.72 -6.05
N LEU A 119 5.34 -10.63 -6.74
CA LEU A 119 5.02 -10.65 -8.16
C LEU A 119 6.24 -11.06 -9.00
N GLU A 120 7.43 -10.55 -8.70
CA GLU A 120 8.64 -10.96 -9.41
C GLU A 120 8.98 -12.44 -9.15
N GLN A 121 8.84 -12.93 -7.92
CA GLN A 121 9.03 -14.36 -7.62
C GLN A 121 8.01 -15.25 -8.35
N ALA A 122 6.82 -14.75 -8.60
CA ALA A 122 5.78 -15.43 -9.37
C ALA A 122 5.98 -15.35 -10.90
N GLY A 123 7.04 -14.71 -11.38
CA GLY A 123 7.39 -14.62 -12.80
C GLY A 123 6.74 -13.47 -13.56
N TYR A 124 6.16 -12.50 -12.87
CA TYR A 124 5.58 -11.28 -13.48
C TYR A 124 6.60 -10.14 -13.63
N GLY A 125 7.89 -10.41 -13.36
CA GLY A 125 8.95 -9.42 -13.44
C GLY A 125 9.79 -9.50 -14.73
N PRO A 126 10.80 -8.61 -14.87
CA PRO A 126 11.10 -7.56 -13.89
C PRO A 126 10.06 -6.45 -13.89
N LEU A 127 9.65 -6.01 -12.71
CA LEU A 127 8.75 -4.86 -12.55
C LEU A 127 9.55 -3.55 -12.66
N PRO A 128 8.99 -2.49 -13.24
CA PRO A 128 9.58 -1.16 -13.11
C PRO A 128 9.46 -0.69 -11.66
N GLY A 129 10.32 0.25 -11.26
CA GLY A 129 10.09 1.02 -10.04
C GLY A 129 8.81 1.83 -10.14
N PHE A 130 8.37 2.41 -9.05
CA PHE A 130 7.15 3.22 -9.04
C PHE A 130 7.18 4.25 -7.91
N ASP A 131 6.43 5.33 -8.12
CA ASP A 131 6.07 6.30 -7.09
C ASP A 131 4.64 6.00 -6.64
N ALA A 132 4.39 6.00 -5.33
CA ALA A 132 3.06 5.78 -4.77
C ALA A 132 2.78 6.64 -3.53
N ALA A 133 1.56 7.12 -3.44
CA ALA A 133 1.03 7.90 -2.33
C ALA A 133 -0.32 7.37 -1.88
#